data_05a1adfabea40c50cc43d219a761f3b4
#
_entry.id   05a1adfabea40c50cc43d219a761f3b4
#
_cell.length_a   1.000
_cell.length_b   1.000
_cell.length_c   1.000
_cell.angle_alpha   90.00
_cell.angle_beta   90.00
_cell.angle_gamma   90.00
#
_symmetry.space_group_name_H-M   'P 1'
#
loop_
_entity.id
_entity.type
_entity.pdbx_description
1 polymer ?
#
loop_
_entity_poly.entity_id
_entity_poly.type
_entity_poly.pdbx_seq_one_letter_code
_entity_poly.pdbx_strand_id
1 'polypeptide(L)'
;MTHSIPAGDERKTVVVIGGGAGGMLAAGRAAQRGARVILLEKTGQLGQKLLVSGKTRCNLTNSKPLKEFIAMYGSNGRFLYGAFDHFFRDDLLALLERYGVQTKVERGGRIFPASDDARDVAAAFRRYLDDHRVEIRTGVRVTEIMVQDARITGVMSRKDRNSDPVFLFADAVILATGGATWPGTGSTGDGYDMAAALGHTIVPLRPALVPLIVEETALAKSMQGVSLRNVRLNAFQCRADDIDDEKAPTRDTGRGIPGKRPRPPVIESRLGEMMVTHFGIGGPVTLLMSLKIVDALAGGPVSVAIDLKPALDWSQLQNRLQRDFDQHGKRSYRRILAGLLPLKMIEPFIQMTGIPADKPAHQIAATERERIAGLLKSLRFNIRAPLPLSSAIITAGGVSLKEIDSRTMASRLIRGLYFCGEVMDIDADTGGYNLQAAFSTGFLAAESVGN
;
A
#
# COMPACT_ATOMS: atom_id res chain seq x y z
N MET A 1 -30.10 -30.79 -2.04
CA MET A 1 -29.45 -32.04 -1.61
C MET A 1 -28.54 -31.69 -0.46
N THR A 2 -28.94 -32.06 0.73
CA THR A 2 -28.16 -31.91 1.96
C THR A 2 -27.03 -32.94 1.92
N HIS A 3 -25.78 -32.50 1.73
CA HIS A 3 -24.63 -33.37 1.98
C HIS A 3 -24.53 -33.58 3.49
N SER A 4 -25.13 -34.68 3.97
CA SER A 4 -24.92 -35.19 5.32
C SER A 4 -23.43 -35.53 5.50
N ILE A 5 -22.84 -35.03 6.60
CA ILE A 5 -21.51 -35.42 7.06
C ILE A 5 -21.54 -36.93 7.27
N PRO A 6 -20.56 -37.71 6.75
CA PRO A 6 -20.45 -39.10 7.11
C PRO A 6 -20.28 -39.21 8.63
N ALA A 7 -21.10 -39.98 9.29
CA ALA A 7 -20.97 -40.31 10.71
C ALA A 7 -19.55 -40.91 10.93
N GLY A 8 -18.66 -40.18 11.64
CA GLY A 8 -17.35 -40.74 12.02
C GLY A 8 -16.15 -39.81 11.89
N ASP A 9 -16.28 -38.62 11.32
CA ASP A 9 -15.12 -37.66 11.29
C ASP A 9 -15.25 -36.65 12.45
N GLU A 10 -14.57 -36.91 13.55
CA GLU A 10 -14.57 -36.04 14.75
C GLU A 10 -13.77 -34.78 14.56
N ARG A 11 -13.10 -34.58 13.42
CA ARG A 11 -12.27 -33.42 13.13
C ARG A 11 -13.12 -32.17 12.93
N LYS A 12 -12.71 -31.03 13.55
CA LYS A 12 -13.33 -29.74 13.27
C LYS A 12 -13.27 -29.41 11.79
N THR A 13 -14.38 -29.00 11.19
CA THR A 13 -14.46 -28.52 9.82
C THR A 13 -14.21 -27.00 9.79
N VAL A 14 -13.16 -26.58 9.10
CA VAL A 14 -12.76 -25.18 8.95
C VAL A 14 -12.95 -24.75 7.50
N VAL A 15 -13.71 -23.70 7.28
CA VAL A 15 -13.83 -23.06 5.97
C VAL A 15 -12.96 -21.81 5.94
N VAL A 16 -12.03 -21.74 4.98
CA VAL A 16 -11.22 -20.55 4.71
C VAL A 16 -11.77 -19.84 3.48
N ILE A 17 -12.15 -18.58 3.61
CA ILE A 17 -12.74 -17.77 2.54
C ILE A 17 -11.67 -16.86 1.95
N GLY A 18 -11.22 -17.15 0.73
CA GLY A 18 -10.19 -16.43 -0.01
C GLY A 18 -8.84 -17.14 -0.04
N GLY A 19 -8.39 -17.46 -1.24
CA GLY A 19 -7.14 -18.17 -1.54
C GLY A 19 -5.94 -17.24 -1.75
N GLY A 20 -5.90 -16.09 -1.08
CA GLY A 20 -4.74 -15.17 -1.06
C GLY A 20 -3.63 -15.64 -0.13
N ALA A 21 -2.61 -14.79 0.08
CA ALA A 21 -1.45 -15.08 0.92
C ALA A 21 -1.83 -15.58 2.33
N GLY A 22 -2.67 -14.82 3.05
CA GLY A 22 -3.12 -15.19 4.39
C GLY A 22 -3.97 -16.45 4.40
N GLY A 23 -4.89 -16.58 3.43
CA GLY A 23 -5.80 -17.73 3.37
C GLY A 23 -5.09 -19.04 3.02
N MET A 24 -4.11 -19.03 2.12
CA MET A 24 -3.31 -20.23 1.82
C MET A 24 -2.51 -20.70 3.03
N LEU A 25 -1.86 -19.76 3.74
CA LEU A 25 -1.12 -20.13 4.95
C LEU A 25 -2.07 -20.61 6.06
N ALA A 26 -3.19 -19.92 6.28
CA ALA A 26 -4.18 -20.31 7.27
C ALA A 26 -4.77 -21.71 6.98
N ALA A 27 -5.13 -22.00 5.73
CA ALA A 27 -5.69 -23.28 5.33
C ALA A 27 -4.69 -24.44 5.56
N GLY A 28 -3.46 -24.30 5.09
CA GLY A 28 -2.44 -25.31 5.30
C GLY A 28 -2.11 -25.51 6.78
N ARG A 29 -2.03 -24.42 7.57
CA ARG A 29 -1.72 -24.55 9.00
C ARG A 29 -2.86 -25.16 9.79
N ALA A 30 -4.10 -24.82 9.54
CA ALA A 30 -5.26 -25.44 10.19
C ALA A 30 -5.32 -26.95 9.87
N ALA A 31 -5.06 -27.34 8.63
CA ALA A 31 -5.01 -28.75 8.23
C ALA A 31 -3.84 -29.50 8.90
N GLN A 32 -2.68 -28.87 8.99
CA GLN A 32 -1.50 -29.40 9.73
C GLN A 32 -1.81 -29.64 11.21
N ARG A 33 -2.72 -28.84 11.78
CA ARG A 33 -3.24 -28.99 13.16
C ARG A 33 -4.32 -30.04 13.31
N GLY A 34 -4.68 -30.75 12.23
CA GLY A 34 -5.63 -31.86 12.26
C GLY A 34 -7.06 -31.47 11.88
N ALA A 35 -7.36 -30.23 11.52
CA ALA A 35 -8.68 -29.86 11.04
C ALA A 35 -8.97 -30.41 9.64
N ARG A 36 -10.25 -30.67 9.33
CA ARG A 36 -10.73 -30.83 7.96
C ARG A 36 -10.89 -29.43 7.37
N VAL A 37 -10.09 -29.07 6.37
CA VAL A 37 -10.07 -27.71 5.83
C VAL A 37 -10.60 -27.67 4.41
N ILE A 38 -11.50 -26.71 4.13
CA ILE A 38 -12.01 -26.39 2.81
C ILE A 38 -11.65 -24.94 2.50
N LEU A 39 -10.80 -24.74 1.50
CA LEU A 39 -10.40 -23.42 1.01
C LEU A 39 -11.26 -23.03 -0.19
N LEU A 40 -12.04 -21.95 -0.05
CA LEU A 40 -12.93 -21.44 -1.08
C LEU A 40 -12.30 -20.18 -1.71
N GLU A 41 -12.11 -20.22 -3.03
CA GLU A 41 -11.60 -19.09 -3.80
C GLU A 41 -12.55 -18.77 -4.96
N LYS A 42 -12.97 -17.50 -5.08
CA LYS A 42 -13.95 -17.10 -6.11
C LYS A 42 -13.36 -16.97 -7.52
N THR A 43 -12.03 -16.79 -7.61
CA THR A 43 -11.33 -16.77 -8.89
C THR A 43 -10.94 -18.18 -9.34
N GLY A 44 -10.45 -18.31 -10.59
CA GLY A 44 -10.04 -19.60 -11.14
C GLY A 44 -8.74 -20.18 -10.56
N GLN A 45 -7.99 -19.37 -9.79
CA GLN A 45 -6.69 -19.80 -9.22
C GLN A 45 -6.38 -19.09 -7.89
N LEU A 46 -5.54 -19.73 -7.07
CA LEU A 46 -5.06 -19.16 -5.81
C LEU A 46 -3.98 -18.10 -6.05
N GLY A 47 -3.81 -17.19 -5.09
CA GLY A 47 -2.67 -16.28 -5.05
C GLY A 47 -2.66 -15.18 -6.11
N GLN A 48 -3.80 -14.84 -6.74
CA GLN A 48 -3.87 -13.84 -7.81
C GLN A 48 -3.13 -12.52 -7.48
N LYS A 49 -3.41 -11.93 -6.32
CA LYS A 49 -2.76 -10.68 -5.89
C LYS A 49 -1.28 -10.89 -5.55
N LEU A 50 -0.90 -12.08 -5.06
CA LEU A 50 0.48 -12.45 -4.82
C LEU A 50 1.30 -12.46 -6.13
N LEU A 51 0.73 -13.03 -7.21
CA LEU A 51 1.36 -13.10 -8.53
C LEU A 51 1.67 -11.74 -9.15
N VAL A 52 0.87 -10.71 -8.89
CA VAL A 52 1.09 -9.36 -9.42
C VAL A 52 1.92 -8.47 -8.48
N SER A 53 2.13 -8.89 -7.23
CA SER A 53 2.87 -8.12 -6.25
C SER A 53 4.36 -7.99 -6.62
N GLY A 54 4.99 -6.90 -6.18
CA GLY A 54 6.42 -6.67 -6.43
C GLY A 54 6.81 -6.66 -7.92
N LYS A 55 5.93 -6.27 -8.82
CA LYS A 55 6.10 -6.34 -10.29
C LYS A 55 6.30 -7.80 -10.76
N THR A 56 5.40 -8.68 -10.39
CA THR A 56 5.40 -10.13 -10.68
C THR A 56 6.52 -10.94 -10.00
N ARG A 57 7.30 -10.31 -9.10
CA ARG A 57 8.40 -10.98 -8.40
C ARG A 57 8.03 -11.45 -6.99
N CYS A 58 6.93 -11.00 -6.43
CA CYS A 58 6.48 -11.24 -5.05
C CYS A 58 7.45 -10.71 -3.98
N ASN A 59 7.23 -9.49 -3.50
CA ASN A 59 7.96 -8.95 -2.35
C ASN A 59 7.42 -9.55 -1.05
N LEU A 60 8.01 -10.66 -0.61
CA LEU A 60 7.51 -11.53 0.46
C LEU A 60 7.43 -10.85 1.82
N THR A 61 8.52 -10.18 2.20
CA THR A 61 8.71 -9.59 3.52
C THR A 61 9.87 -8.59 3.49
N ASN A 62 10.34 -8.16 4.67
CA ASN A 62 11.46 -7.23 4.82
C ASN A 62 12.43 -7.68 5.92
N SER A 63 13.72 -7.36 5.76
CA SER A 63 14.78 -7.71 6.72
C SER A 63 14.85 -6.80 7.95
N LYS A 64 13.99 -5.78 8.06
CA LYS A 64 13.98 -4.87 9.21
C LYS A 64 13.75 -5.62 10.53
N PRO A 65 14.37 -5.16 11.65
CA PRO A 65 14.06 -5.65 12.98
C PRO A 65 12.58 -5.46 13.32
N LEU A 66 12.01 -6.33 14.17
CA LEU A 66 10.58 -6.34 14.52
C LEU A 66 10.04 -4.97 14.94
N LYS A 67 10.76 -4.22 15.78
CA LYS A 67 10.34 -2.89 16.24
C LYS A 67 10.16 -1.89 15.08
N GLU A 68 11.09 -1.88 14.11
CA GLU A 68 11.00 -1.03 12.93
C GLU A 68 9.94 -1.54 11.95
N PHE A 69 9.78 -2.86 11.87
CA PHE A 69 8.79 -3.51 11.03
C PHE A 69 7.36 -3.13 11.46
N ILE A 70 7.08 -3.22 12.78
CA ILE A 70 5.78 -2.83 13.36
C ILE A 70 5.47 -1.35 13.15
N ALA A 71 6.48 -0.48 13.21
CA ALA A 71 6.31 0.95 12.98
C ALA A 71 5.78 1.30 11.56
N MET A 72 5.93 0.39 10.59
CA MET A 72 5.42 0.58 9.22
C MET A 72 3.89 0.54 9.12
N TYR A 73 3.20 -0.01 10.14
CA TYR A 73 1.72 -0.07 10.20
C TYR A 73 1.10 1.09 10.99
N GLY A 74 1.86 2.13 11.31
CA GLY A 74 1.37 3.29 12.03
C GLY A 74 0.80 2.93 13.42
N SER A 75 -0.36 3.50 13.77
CA SER A 75 -1.02 3.27 15.07
C SER A 75 -1.49 1.82 15.26
N ASN A 76 -1.80 1.12 14.18
CA ASN A 76 -2.37 -0.23 14.21
C ASN A 76 -1.29 -1.33 14.36
N GLY A 77 -0.02 -0.98 14.19
CA GLY A 77 1.10 -1.94 14.24
C GLY A 77 1.17 -2.74 15.53
N ARG A 78 0.78 -2.15 16.67
CA ARG A 78 0.79 -2.86 17.97
C ARG A 78 -0.12 -4.08 18.01
N PHE A 79 -1.18 -4.10 17.21
CA PHE A 79 -2.08 -5.24 17.10
C PHE A 79 -1.38 -6.51 16.59
N LEU A 80 -0.32 -6.34 15.79
CA LEU A 80 0.37 -7.44 15.10
C LEU A 80 1.46 -8.12 15.95
N TYR A 81 1.79 -7.64 17.16
CA TYR A 81 2.84 -8.25 17.97
C TYR A 81 2.62 -9.75 18.18
N GLY A 82 1.40 -10.16 18.58
CA GLY A 82 1.10 -11.58 18.78
C GLY A 82 1.26 -12.42 17.52
N ALA A 83 0.81 -11.90 16.38
CA ALA A 83 0.94 -12.60 15.10
C ALA A 83 2.41 -12.77 14.67
N PHE A 84 3.24 -11.73 14.86
CA PHE A 84 4.67 -11.79 14.53
C PHE A 84 5.49 -12.60 15.53
N ASP A 85 5.05 -12.73 16.78
CA ASP A 85 5.69 -13.61 17.77
C ASP A 85 5.50 -15.09 17.41
N HIS A 86 4.34 -15.44 16.85
CA HIS A 86 4.01 -16.83 16.47
C HIS A 86 4.54 -17.22 15.08
N PHE A 87 4.60 -16.28 14.14
CA PHE A 87 5.06 -16.53 12.77
C PHE A 87 5.59 -15.23 12.15
N PHE A 88 6.88 -15.12 11.99
CA PHE A 88 7.49 -13.93 11.41
C PHE A 88 8.29 -14.27 10.15
N ARG A 89 9.20 -13.39 9.80
CA ARG A 89 10.02 -13.47 8.59
C ARG A 89 10.75 -14.80 8.47
N ASP A 90 11.48 -15.19 9.51
CA ASP A 90 12.36 -16.36 9.45
C ASP A 90 11.55 -17.65 9.33
N ASP A 91 10.36 -17.72 9.97
CA ASP A 91 9.41 -18.82 9.82
C ASP A 91 8.86 -18.92 8.39
N LEU A 92 8.51 -17.75 7.79
CA LEU A 92 8.06 -17.69 6.40
C LEU A 92 9.15 -18.16 5.43
N LEU A 93 10.38 -17.71 5.63
CA LEU A 93 11.51 -18.09 4.77
C LEU A 93 11.82 -19.58 4.89
N ALA A 94 11.81 -20.13 6.11
CA ALA A 94 12.00 -21.55 6.35
C ALA A 94 10.89 -22.40 5.71
N LEU A 95 9.63 -21.96 5.80
CA LEU A 95 8.52 -22.61 5.10
C LEU A 95 8.75 -22.64 3.58
N LEU A 96 9.08 -21.50 2.99
CA LEU A 96 9.31 -21.39 1.54
C LEU A 96 10.50 -22.22 1.09
N GLU A 97 11.60 -22.23 1.84
CA GLU A 97 12.77 -23.05 1.57
C GLU A 97 12.46 -24.54 1.59
N ARG A 98 11.66 -25.00 2.58
CA ARG A 98 11.16 -26.39 2.65
C ARG A 98 10.40 -26.79 1.39
N TYR A 99 9.70 -25.87 0.74
CA TYR A 99 8.98 -26.09 -0.51
C TYR A 99 9.75 -25.64 -1.76
N GLY A 100 11.09 -25.50 -1.63
CA GLY A 100 12.02 -25.32 -2.75
C GLY A 100 12.14 -23.90 -3.25
N VAL A 101 11.72 -22.87 -2.48
CA VAL A 101 11.89 -21.46 -2.85
C VAL A 101 13.03 -20.84 -2.05
N GLN A 102 14.16 -20.62 -2.71
CA GLN A 102 15.27 -19.82 -2.19
C GLN A 102 14.93 -18.33 -2.27
N THR A 103 15.46 -17.53 -1.35
CA THR A 103 15.15 -16.09 -1.27
C THR A 103 16.42 -15.23 -1.27
N LYS A 104 16.27 -13.95 -1.65
CA LYS A 104 17.34 -12.95 -1.64
C LYS A 104 16.87 -11.64 -1.05
N VAL A 105 17.80 -10.91 -0.41
CA VAL A 105 17.59 -9.58 0.13
C VAL A 105 18.04 -8.53 -0.89
N GLU A 106 17.19 -7.54 -1.17
CA GLU A 106 17.49 -6.41 -2.04
C GLU A 106 17.55 -5.09 -1.27
N ARG A 107 17.90 -4.02 -2.00
CA ARG A 107 17.97 -2.66 -1.45
C ARG A 107 16.70 -2.30 -0.67
N GLY A 108 16.88 -1.71 0.52
CA GLY A 108 15.79 -1.35 1.44
C GLY A 108 15.26 -2.54 2.24
N GLY A 109 15.99 -3.64 2.30
CA GLY A 109 15.66 -4.82 3.09
C GLY A 109 14.53 -5.67 2.50
N ARG A 110 14.09 -5.42 1.27
CA ARG A 110 13.03 -6.18 0.62
C ARG A 110 13.50 -7.60 0.31
N ILE A 111 12.66 -8.59 0.58
CA ILE A 111 12.97 -10.00 0.36
C ILE A 111 12.08 -10.55 -0.76
N PHE A 112 12.75 -11.13 -1.76
CA PHE A 112 12.13 -11.72 -2.95
C PHE A 112 12.56 -13.18 -3.12
N PRO A 113 11.80 -14.00 -3.88
CA PRO A 113 12.33 -15.28 -4.35
C PRO A 113 13.60 -15.04 -5.19
N ALA A 114 14.57 -15.92 -5.09
CA ALA A 114 15.84 -15.80 -5.83
C ALA A 114 15.64 -15.84 -7.36
N SER A 115 14.59 -16.53 -7.81
CA SER A 115 14.18 -16.62 -9.21
C SER A 115 13.57 -15.34 -9.79
N ASP A 116 13.20 -14.36 -8.96
CA ASP A 116 12.40 -13.19 -9.35
C ASP A 116 11.02 -13.52 -9.95
N ASP A 117 10.45 -14.68 -9.64
CA ASP A 117 9.17 -15.14 -10.16
C ASP A 117 8.18 -15.46 -9.03
N ALA A 118 7.08 -14.73 -8.98
CA ALA A 118 6.01 -14.95 -8.00
C ALA A 118 5.32 -16.32 -8.16
N ARG A 119 5.42 -16.96 -9.34
CA ARG A 119 4.84 -18.28 -9.60
C ARG A 119 5.49 -19.37 -8.75
N ASP A 120 6.78 -19.26 -8.44
CA ASP A 120 7.46 -20.24 -7.59
C ASP A 120 6.91 -20.19 -6.16
N VAL A 121 6.61 -18.99 -5.66
CA VAL A 121 6.00 -18.81 -4.34
C VAL A 121 4.58 -19.39 -4.33
N ALA A 122 3.77 -19.10 -5.36
CA ALA A 122 2.42 -19.67 -5.47
C ALA A 122 2.45 -21.20 -5.57
N ALA A 123 3.39 -21.77 -6.32
CA ALA A 123 3.59 -23.22 -6.43
C ALA A 123 4.03 -23.85 -5.09
N ALA A 124 4.88 -23.17 -4.32
CA ALA A 124 5.28 -23.62 -2.99
C ALA A 124 4.07 -23.69 -2.03
N PHE A 125 3.24 -22.66 -2.00
CA PHE A 125 2.00 -22.70 -1.20
C PHE A 125 1.03 -23.76 -1.70
N ARG A 126 0.93 -24.00 -3.02
CA ARG A 126 0.10 -25.08 -3.56
C ARG A 126 0.60 -26.45 -3.04
N ARG A 127 1.89 -26.74 -3.09
CA ARG A 127 2.47 -27.98 -2.53
C ARG A 127 2.19 -28.09 -1.03
N TYR A 128 2.35 -26.99 -0.28
CA TYR A 128 2.04 -26.96 1.15
C TYR A 128 0.58 -27.37 1.44
N LEU A 129 -0.37 -26.86 0.66
CA LEU A 129 -1.79 -27.19 0.79
C LEU A 129 -2.07 -28.66 0.42
N ASP A 130 -1.46 -29.16 -0.65
CA ASP A 130 -1.61 -30.53 -1.13
C ASP A 130 -1.04 -31.54 -0.12
N ASP A 131 0.13 -31.29 0.47
CA ASP A 131 0.78 -32.13 1.50
C ASP A 131 -0.10 -32.29 2.75
N HIS A 132 -0.84 -31.23 3.10
CA HIS A 132 -1.76 -31.27 4.24
C HIS A 132 -3.21 -31.59 3.85
N ARG A 133 -3.46 -32.03 2.61
CA ARG A 133 -4.77 -32.51 2.11
C ARG A 133 -5.87 -31.46 2.27
N VAL A 134 -5.57 -30.19 2.05
CA VAL A 134 -6.59 -29.14 2.03
C VAL A 134 -7.50 -29.31 0.82
N GLU A 135 -8.82 -29.34 1.05
CA GLU A 135 -9.81 -29.36 -0.03
C GLU A 135 -9.90 -27.95 -0.65
N ILE A 136 -9.43 -27.80 -1.88
CA ILE A 136 -9.40 -26.51 -2.59
C ILE A 136 -10.54 -26.46 -3.60
N ARG A 137 -11.39 -25.42 -3.50
CA ARG A 137 -12.48 -25.16 -4.44
C ARG A 137 -12.30 -23.76 -5.04
N THR A 138 -11.85 -23.69 -6.29
CA THR A 138 -11.75 -22.45 -7.06
C THR A 138 -13.02 -22.21 -7.88
N GLY A 139 -13.26 -20.95 -8.28
CA GLY A 139 -14.49 -20.55 -8.98
C GLY A 139 -15.74 -20.61 -8.08
N VAL A 140 -15.55 -20.58 -6.75
CA VAL A 140 -16.64 -20.66 -5.76
C VAL A 140 -16.67 -19.39 -4.93
N ARG A 141 -17.73 -18.61 -5.06
CA ARG A 141 -17.95 -17.39 -4.27
C ARG A 141 -18.77 -17.72 -3.04
N VAL A 142 -18.27 -17.37 -1.87
CA VAL A 142 -19.09 -17.33 -0.64
C VAL A 142 -19.96 -16.08 -0.71
N THR A 143 -21.24 -16.22 -0.42
CA THR A 143 -22.22 -15.14 -0.44
C THR A 143 -22.65 -14.70 0.95
N GLU A 144 -22.60 -15.63 1.92
CA GLU A 144 -23.05 -15.39 3.29
C GLU A 144 -22.33 -16.32 4.28
N ILE A 145 -22.06 -15.81 5.47
CA ILE A 145 -21.58 -16.58 6.61
C ILE A 145 -22.78 -16.85 7.53
N MET A 146 -23.08 -18.13 7.77
CA MET A 146 -24.23 -18.55 8.53
C MET A 146 -23.91 -18.61 10.02
N VAL A 147 -24.77 -18.00 10.83
CA VAL A 147 -24.60 -17.88 12.29
C VAL A 147 -25.90 -18.22 12.99
N GLN A 148 -25.80 -18.95 14.07
CA GLN A 148 -26.89 -19.21 15.01
C GLN A 148 -26.38 -18.98 16.44
N ASP A 149 -27.11 -18.23 17.25
CA ASP A 149 -26.76 -17.91 18.65
C ASP A 149 -25.33 -17.36 18.78
N ALA A 150 -24.98 -16.37 17.91
CA ALA A 150 -23.65 -15.77 17.81
C ALA A 150 -22.50 -16.78 17.59
N ARG A 151 -22.77 -17.91 16.94
CA ARG A 151 -21.80 -18.95 16.61
C ARG A 151 -21.90 -19.33 15.14
N ILE A 152 -20.76 -19.55 14.51
CA ILE A 152 -20.67 -20.07 13.13
C ILE A 152 -21.37 -21.43 13.03
N THR A 153 -22.16 -21.60 11.96
CA THR A 153 -22.75 -22.89 11.56
C THR A 153 -22.33 -23.33 10.16
N GLY A 154 -21.84 -22.40 9.33
CA GLY A 154 -21.39 -22.69 7.97
C GLY A 154 -21.33 -21.46 7.08
N VAL A 155 -21.30 -21.71 5.79
CA VAL A 155 -21.32 -20.66 4.76
C VAL A 155 -22.27 -21.04 3.62
N MET A 156 -22.85 -20.03 2.97
CA MET A 156 -23.52 -20.18 1.68
C MET A 156 -22.57 -19.83 0.56
N SER A 157 -22.50 -20.65 -0.47
CA SER A 157 -21.59 -20.44 -1.60
C SER A 157 -22.27 -20.71 -2.94
N ARG A 158 -21.74 -20.10 -4.02
CA ARG A 158 -22.22 -20.30 -5.41
C ARG A 158 -21.04 -20.44 -6.36
N LYS A 159 -21.19 -21.25 -7.42
CA LYS A 159 -20.20 -21.32 -8.51
C LYS A 159 -20.31 -20.13 -9.45
N ASP A 160 -21.52 -19.70 -9.76
CA ASP A 160 -21.83 -18.55 -10.61
C ASP A 160 -23.11 -17.84 -10.12
N ARG A 161 -23.48 -16.74 -10.78
CA ARG A 161 -24.66 -15.94 -10.37
C ARG A 161 -25.99 -16.68 -10.56
N ASN A 162 -26.04 -17.67 -11.45
CA ASN A 162 -27.27 -18.39 -11.83
C ASN A 162 -27.37 -19.75 -11.13
N SER A 163 -26.29 -20.21 -10.48
CA SER A 163 -26.34 -21.49 -9.73
C SER A 163 -27.04 -21.30 -8.40
N ASP A 164 -27.75 -22.36 -7.96
CA ASP A 164 -28.34 -22.37 -6.63
C ASP A 164 -27.26 -22.26 -5.54
N PRO A 165 -27.53 -21.52 -4.46
CA PRO A 165 -26.63 -21.46 -3.34
C PRO A 165 -26.51 -22.82 -2.64
N VAL A 166 -25.29 -23.19 -2.30
CA VAL A 166 -24.99 -24.46 -1.60
C VAL A 166 -24.53 -24.10 -0.19
N PHE A 167 -25.22 -24.71 0.79
CA PHE A 167 -24.78 -24.63 2.19
C PHE A 167 -23.60 -25.57 2.42
N LEU A 168 -22.60 -25.07 3.12
CA LEU A 168 -21.43 -25.80 3.56
C LEU A 168 -21.29 -25.65 5.06
N PHE A 169 -21.41 -26.72 5.79
CA PHE A 169 -21.22 -26.76 7.25
C PHE A 169 -19.78 -26.38 7.60
N ALA A 170 -19.63 -25.62 8.70
CA ALA A 170 -18.32 -25.30 9.29
C ALA A 170 -18.46 -25.08 10.80
N ASP A 171 -17.52 -25.62 11.56
CA ASP A 171 -17.33 -25.29 12.98
C ASP A 171 -16.65 -23.95 13.18
N ALA A 172 -15.84 -23.55 12.19
CA ALA A 172 -15.16 -22.27 12.17
C ALA A 172 -14.93 -21.74 10.74
N VAL A 173 -14.88 -20.41 10.62
CA VAL A 173 -14.60 -19.69 9.37
C VAL A 173 -13.41 -18.77 9.57
N ILE A 174 -12.45 -18.81 8.65
CA ILE A 174 -11.36 -17.82 8.56
C ILE A 174 -11.63 -16.92 7.36
N LEU A 175 -11.93 -15.64 7.59
CA LEU A 175 -12.19 -14.63 6.57
C LEU A 175 -10.87 -14.02 6.10
N ALA A 176 -10.42 -14.40 4.90
CA ALA A 176 -9.13 -14.08 4.29
C ALA A 176 -9.27 -13.42 2.90
N THR A 177 -10.35 -12.68 2.68
CA THR A 177 -10.78 -12.16 1.37
C THR A 177 -9.90 -11.04 0.81
N GLY A 178 -8.98 -10.50 1.62
CA GLY A 178 -8.20 -9.32 1.27
C GLY A 178 -9.04 -8.04 1.29
N GLY A 179 -8.53 -6.98 0.66
CA GLY A 179 -9.16 -5.66 0.62
C GLY A 179 -10.11 -5.46 -0.57
N ALA A 180 -10.22 -4.19 -1.03
CA ALA A 180 -11.05 -3.77 -2.16
C ALA A 180 -10.24 -3.15 -3.31
N THR A 181 -8.93 -3.37 -3.31
CA THR A 181 -8.02 -2.90 -4.36
C THR A 181 -7.74 -4.00 -5.38
N TRP A 182 -7.50 -3.62 -6.66
CA TRP A 182 -7.25 -4.58 -7.74
C TRP A 182 -8.37 -5.64 -7.89
N PRO A 183 -9.60 -5.22 -8.16
CA PRO A 183 -10.76 -6.14 -8.20
C PRO A 183 -10.58 -7.30 -9.19
N GLY A 184 -9.79 -7.12 -10.25
CA GLY A 184 -9.42 -8.20 -11.19
C GLY A 184 -8.64 -9.35 -10.55
N THR A 185 -8.04 -9.16 -9.38
CA THR A 185 -7.37 -10.22 -8.61
C THR A 185 -8.26 -10.92 -7.59
N GLY A 186 -9.54 -10.58 -7.55
CA GLY A 186 -10.49 -11.12 -6.58
C GLY A 186 -10.71 -10.26 -5.33
N SER A 187 -9.94 -9.19 -5.12
CA SER A 187 -10.12 -8.28 -3.98
C SER A 187 -11.19 -7.24 -4.28
N THR A 188 -12.46 -7.58 -4.08
CA THR A 188 -13.62 -6.75 -4.44
C THR A 188 -14.36 -6.17 -3.22
N GLY A 189 -13.87 -6.46 -1.98
CA GLY A 189 -14.49 -5.98 -0.76
C GLY A 189 -15.58 -6.87 -0.18
N ASP A 190 -15.88 -8.05 -0.78
CA ASP A 190 -16.92 -8.98 -0.33
C ASP A 190 -16.81 -9.31 1.18
N GLY A 191 -15.59 -9.39 1.72
CA GLY A 191 -15.37 -9.69 3.12
C GLY A 191 -15.85 -8.60 4.07
N TYR A 192 -15.81 -7.35 3.64
CA TYR A 192 -16.36 -6.24 4.43
C TYR A 192 -17.87 -6.32 4.54
N ASP A 193 -18.55 -6.65 3.44
CA ASP A 193 -20.01 -6.81 3.43
C ASP A 193 -20.42 -8.00 4.33
N MET A 194 -19.70 -9.13 4.24
CA MET A 194 -19.94 -10.29 5.10
C MET A 194 -19.71 -9.95 6.59
N ALA A 195 -18.64 -9.26 6.93
CA ALA A 195 -18.37 -8.87 8.30
C ALA A 195 -19.38 -7.86 8.85
N ALA A 196 -19.78 -6.88 8.04
CA ALA A 196 -20.81 -5.89 8.40
C ALA A 196 -22.17 -6.54 8.64
N ALA A 197 -22.56 -7.54 7.82
CA ALA A 197 -23.79 -8.30 8.00
C ALA A 197 -23.82 -9.09 9.33
N LEU A 198 -22.65 -9.41 9.89
CA LEU A 198 -22.49 -10.05 11.20
C LEU A 198 -22.33 -9.05 12.36
N GLY A 199 -22.53 -7.75 12.11
CA GLY A 199 -22.48 -6.71 13.12
C GLY A 199 -21.10 -6.11 13.38
N HIS A 200 -20.07 -6.50 12.60
CA HIS A 200 -18.74 -5.88 12.71
C HIS A 200 -18.73 -4.47 12.14
N THR A 201 -18.05 -3.58 12.85
CA THR A 201 -17.78 -2.22 12.38
C THR A 201 -16.72 -2.23 11.28
N ILE A 202 -17.05 -1.63 10.14
CA ILE A 202 -16.09 -1.41 9.06
C ILE A 202 -15.56 0.02 9.15
N VAL A 203 -14.27 0.18 9.46
CA VAL A 203 -13.56 1.46 9.38
C VAL A 203 -13.57 1.91 7.92
N PRO A 204 -13.94 3.19 7.61
CA PRO A 204 -14.09 3.66 6.25
C PRO A 204 -12.90 3.31 5.35
N LEU A 205 -13.21 2.72 4.20
CA LEU A 205 -12.18 2.30 3.25
C LEU A 205 -11.59 3.49 2.51
N ARG A 206 -10.28 3.56 2.42
CA ARG A 206 -9.53 4.63 1.74
C ARG A 206 -8.43 4.04 0.88
N PRO A 207 -8.11 4.66 -0.28
CA PRO A 207 -6.99 4.22 -1.11
C PRO A 207 -5.65 4.56 -0.42
N ALA A 208 -4.81 3.56 -0.23
CA ALA A 208 -3.43 3.71 0.23
C ALA A 208 -2.45 3.26 -0.84
N LEU A 209 -1.25 3.84 -0.85
CA LEU A 209 -0.24 3.61 -1.88
C LEU A 209 -0.80 3.86 -3.28
N VAL A 210 -1.35 5.04 -3.49
CA VAL A 210 -2.11 5.44 -4.67
C VAL A 210 -1.51 6.68 -5.34
N PRO A 211 -1.48 6.79 -6.68
CA PRO A 211 -1.17 8.04 -7.35
C PRO A 211 -2.20 9.14 -7.07
N LEU A 212 -1.76 10.39 -7.17
CA LEU A 212 -2.57 11.57 -6.84
C LEU A 212 -2.87 12.40 -8.10
N ILE A 213 -4.12 12.82 -8.22
CA ILE A 213 -4.61 13.71 -9.27
C ILE A 213 -4.38 15.15 -8.79
N VAL A 214 -3.81 15.99 -9.66
CA VAL A 214 -3.60 17.41 -9.38
C VAL A 214 -4.63 18.28 -10.10
N GLU A 215 -4.84 19.51 -9.62
CA GLU A 215 -5.69 20.48 -10.32
C GLU A 215 -5.02 20.95 -11.63
N GLU A 216 -3.71 21.14 -11.63
CA GLU A 216 -2.87 21.60 -12.76
C GLU A 216 -2.61 20.46 -13.77
N THR A 217 -3.65 19.78 -14.22
CA THR A 217 -3.53 18.60 -15.09
C THR A 217 -2.85 18.90 -16.45
N ALA A 218 -3.04 20.11 -17.00
CA ALA A 218 -2.36 20.52 -18.24
C ALA A 218 -0.84 20.58 -18.05
N LEU A 219 -0.39 21.15 -16.94
CA LEU A 219 1.03 21.21 -16.56
C LEU A 219 1.58 19.81 -16.31
N ALA A 220 0.88 18.97 -15.56
CA ALA A 220 1.28 17.59 -15.32
C ALA A 220 1.40 16.80 -16.65
N LYS A 221 0.43 16.95 -17.54
CA LYS A 221 0.42 16.28 -18.85
C LYS A 221 1.62 16.71 -19.71
N SER A 222 2.03 18.00 -19.69
CA SER A 222 3.19 18.47 -20.44
C SER A 222 4.50 17.83 -19.97
N MET A 223 4.57 17.40 -18.70
CA MET A 223 5.71 16.72 -18.09
C MET A 223 5.51 15.19 -17.97
N GLN A 224 4.48 14.63 -18.60
CA GLN A 224 4.15 13.20 -18.50
C GLN A 224 5.35 12.30 -18.81
N GLY A 225 5.59 11.32 -17.94
CA GLY A 225 6.64 10.31 -18.04
C GLY A 225 7.99 10.77 -17.50
N VAL A 226 8.09 11.99 -16.96
CA VAL A 226 9.28 12.44 -16.27
C VAL A 226 9.43 11.66 -14.95
N SER A 227 10.56 10.97 -14.79
CA SER A 227 10.98 10.37 -13.53
C SER A 227 11.98 11.29 -12.84
N LEU A 228 11.69 11.64 -11.61
CA LEU A 228 12.53 12.49 -10.75
C LEU A 228 13.18 11.63 -9.68
N ARG A 229 14.51 11.66 -9.63
CA ARG A 229 15.29 10.94 -8.63
C ARG A 229 15.82 11.92 -7.58
N ASN A 230 15.89 11.46 -6.33
CA ASN A 230 16.44 12.24 -5.22
C ASN A 230 15.79 13.63 -5.07
N VAL A 231 14.46 13.69 -5.17
CA VAL A 231 13.66 14.89 -4.89
C VAL A 231 13.04 14.80 -3.51
N ARG A 232 12.73 15.96 -2.92
CA ARG A 232 11.95 16.01 -1.68
C ARG A 232 10.52 16.43 -2.01
N LEU A 233 9.57 15.60 -1.62
CA LEU A 233 8.15 15.91 -1.72
C LEU A 233 7.66 16.36 -0.35
N ASN A 234 7.10 17.57 -0.28
CA ASN A 234 6.49 18.13 0.92
C ASN A 234 5.00 18.30 0.67
N ALA A 235 4.16 17.84 1.60
CA ALA A 235 2.70 18.01 1.53
C ALA A 235 2.25 19.01 2.61
N PHE A 236 1.31 19.89 2.27
CA PHE A 236 0.83 20.99 3.11
C PHE A 236 -0.69 20.99 3.18
N GLN A 237 -1.26 21.37 4.35
CA GLN A 237 -2.69 21.56 4.56
C GLN A 237 -3.12 22.97 4.16
N CYS A 238 -2.88 23.33 2.90
CA CYS A 238 -3.26 24.61 2.32
C CYS A 238 -3.27 24.52 0.79
N ARG A 239 -3.69 25.58 0.10
CA ARG A 239 -3.48 25.71 -1.35
C ARG A 239 -2.02 26.03 -1.69
N ALA A 240 -1.61 25.70 -2.90
CA ALA A 240 -0.24 25.90 -3.39
C ALA A 240 0.20 27.38 -3.33
N ASP A 241 -0.73 28.31 -3.58
CA ASP A 241 -0.46 29.75 -3.55
C ASP A 241 -0.29 30.31 -2.13
N ASP A 242 -0.77 29.59 -1.12
CA ASP A 242 -0.66 29.97 0.30
C ASP A 242 0.65 29.50 0.95
N ILE A 243 1.47 28.73 0.22
CA ILE A 243 2.78 28.31 0.72
C ILE A 243 3.74 29.51 0.67
N ASP A 244 4.19 29.95 1.84
CA ASP A 244 5.13 31.07 1.98
C ASP A 244 6.52 30.69 1.47
N ASP A 245 7.06 31.44 0.50
CA ASP A 245 8.36 31.16 -0.14
C ASP A 245 9.56 31.54 0.71
N GLU A 246 9.37 32.33 1.76
CA GLU A 246 10.50 32.88 2.50
C GLU A 246 11.32 31.90 3.31
N LYS A 247 10.91 30.63 3.44
CA LYS A 247 11.80 29.59 4.03
C LYS A 247 11.33 28.18 3.67
N ALA A 248 12.08 27.53 2.79
CA ALA A 248 12.09 26.05 2.76
C ALA A 248 12.33 25.50 4.18
N PRO A 249 11.75 24.32 4.56
CA PRO A 249 11.79 23.84 5.93
C PRO A 249 13.22 23.62 6.41
N THR A 250 13.77 24.59 7.14
CA THR A 250 14.83 24.33 8.08
C THR A 250 14.20 23.76 9.34
N ARG A 251 14.80 22.73 9.91
CA ARG A 251 14.39 22.02 11.13
C ARG A 251 13.66 22.94 12.11
N ASP A 252 12.50 22.48 12.54
CA ASP A 252 11.61 23.10 13.50
C ASP A 252 12.37 23.56 14.77
N THR A 253 12.51 24.88 14.93
CA THR A 253 12.89 25.50 16.20
C THR A 253 11.71 26.35 16.65
N GLY A 254 10.76 25.76 17.31
CA GLY A 254 9.47 26.25 17.77
C GLY A 254 9.41 27.61 18.48
N ARG A 255 9.83 28.70 17.81
CA ARG A 255 9.60 30.08 18.26
C ARG A 255 9.04 30.93 17.12
N GLY A 256 7.72 31.14 17.14
CA GLY A 256 7.05 32.05 16.23
C GLY A 256 7.51 33.49 16.42
N ILE A 257 7.73 34.20 15.30
CA ILE A 257 7.99 35.65 15.29
C ILE A 257 6.62 36.35 15.29
N PRO A 258 6.33 37.27 16.20
CA PRO A 258 5.08 38.01 16.24
C PRO A 258 4.86 38.79 14.93
N GLY A 259 3.68 38.66 14.32
CA GLY A 259 3.26 39.41 13.12
C GLY A 259 3.43 38.67 11.78
N LYS A 260 3.97 37.45 11.73
CA LYS A 260 3.97 36.62 10.50
C LYS A 260 2.77 35.67 10.48
N ARG A 261 2.18 35.48 9.27
CA ARG A 261 1.14 34.46 9.08
C ARG A 261 1.67 33.10 9.57
N PRO A 262 0.86 32.31 10.29
CA PRO A 262 1.27 30.98 10.72
C PRO A 262 1.67 30.17 9.48
N ARG A 263 2.79 29.43 9.55
CA ARG A 263 3.20 28.52 8.48
C ARG A 263 2.10 27.50 8.25
N PRO A 264 1.76 27.19 6.99
CA PRO A 264 0.80 26.12 6.71
C PRO A 264 1.33 24.81 7.32
N PRO A 265 0.44 24.03 7.96
CA PRO A 265 0.85 22.76 8.58
C PRO A 265 1.43 21.82 7.53
N VAL A 266 2.64 21.33 7.78
CA VAL A 266 3.28 20.28 6.98
C VAL A 266 2.64 18.95 7.37
N ILE A 267 1.96 18.29 6.43
CA ILE A 267 1.37 16.96 6.59
C ILE A 267 2.48 15.93 6.66
N GLU A 268 3.38 15.95 5.68
CA GLU A 268 4.53 15.05 5.60
C GLU A 268 5.61 15.58 4.65
N SER A 269 6.86 15.15 4.86
CA SER A 269 8.00 15.44 4.00
C SER A 269 8.86 14.18 3.83
N ARG A 270 9.04 13.73 2.57
CA ARG A 270 9.90 12.56 2.28
C ARG A 270 10.85 12.82 1.10
N LEU A 271 12.06 12.26 1.21
CA LEU A 271 13.03 12.20 0.11
C LEU A 271 12.85 10.90 -0.66
N GLY A 272 12.85 10.96 -1.99
CA GLY A 272 12.72 9.74 -2.79
C GLY A 272 12.64 9.98 -4.28
N GLU A 273 12.13 8.97 -4.96
CA GLU A 273 11.86 8.99 -6.40
C GLU A 273 10.36 9.18 -6.63
N MET A 274 10.01 9.98 -7.62
CA MET A 274 8.65 10.18 -8.07
C MET A 274 8.57 10.25 -9.59
N MET A 275 7.36 10.23 -10.11
CA MET A 275 7.10 10.45 -11.53
C MET A 275 5.91 11.37 -11.74
N VAL A 276 5.94 12.11 -12.84
CA VAL A 276 4.81 12.92 -13.30
C VAL A 276 4.00 12.09 -14.29
N THR A 277 2.69 12.05 -14.10
CA THR A 277 1.74 11.35 -14.98
C THR A 277 0.89 12.37 -15.75
N HIS A 278 0.05 11.89 -16.67
CA HIS A 278 -0.86 12.78 -17.41
C HIS A 278 -1.97 13.42 -16.55
N PHE A 279 -2.21 12.90 -15.36
CA PHE A 279 -3.23 13.40 -14.43
C PHE A 279 -2.65 14.05 -13.16
N GLY A 280 -1.36 13.88 -12.90
CA GLY A 280 -0.75 14.38 -11.66
C GLY A 280 0.57 13.71 -11.32
N ILE A 281 0.69 13.21 -10.11
CA ILE A 281 1.94 12.67 -9.56
C ILE A 281 1.79 11.24 -9.06
N GLY A 282 2.87 10.47 -9.17
CA GLY A 282 2.96 9.09 -8.75
C GLY A 282 4.40 8.69 -8.43
N GLY A 283 4.66 7.39 -8.41
CA GLY A 283 5.98 6.84 -8.08
C GLY A 283 6.21 6.68 -6.56
N PRO A 284 7.36 6.12 -6.17
CA PRO A 284 7.55 5.59 -4.81
C PRO A 284 7.24 6.58 -3.68
N VAL A 285 7.81 7.79 -3.71
CA VAL A 285 7.61 8.76 -2.61
C VAL A 285 6.17 9.25 -2.53
N THR A 286 5.51 9.45 -3.68
CA THR A 286 4.10 9.86 -3.73
C THR A 286 3.21 8.77 -3.13
N LEU A 287 3.43 7.50 -3.50
CA LEU A 287 2.66 6.38 -2.96
C LEU A 287 2.80 6.28 -1.44
N LEU A 288 4.01 6.40 -0.91
CA LEU A 288 4.27 6.35 0.53
C LEU A 288 3.61 7.50 1.32
N MET A 289 3.41 8.66 0.70
CA MET A 289 2.77 9.82 1.33
C MET A 289 1.25 9.85 1.11
N SER A 290 0.75 9.04 0.17
CA SER A 290 -0.61 9.18 -0.35
C SER A 290 -1.71 9.05 0.71
N LEU A 291 -1.60 8.08 1.64
CA LEU A 291 -2.64 7.87 2.66
C LEU A 291 -2.81 9.10 3.57
N LYS A 292 -1.70 9.69 4.05
CA LYS A 292 -1.77 10.91 4.86
C LYS A 292 -2.34 12.12 4.09
N ILE A 293 -2.02 12.19 2.79
CA ILE A 293 -2.57 13.22 1.90
C ILE A 293 -4.08 12.99 1.69
N VAL A 294 -4.50 11.74 1.48
CA VAL A 294 -5.92 11.37 1.36
C VAL A 294 -6.69 11.72 2.63
N ASP A 295 -6.13 11.40 3.80
CA ASP A 295 -6.75 11.73 5.09
C ASP A 295 -6.86 13.25 5.29
N ALA A 296 -5.82 14.00 4.90
CA ALA A 296 -5.79 15.45 5.00
C ALA A 296 -6.79 16.16 4.09
N LEU A 297 -7.14 15.58 2.92
CA LEU A 297 -8.15 16.13 2.01
C LEU A 297 -9.54 16.25 2.65
N ALA A 298 -9.85 15.41 3.65
CA ALA A 298 -11.09 15.53 4.42
C ALA A 298 -11.13 16.79 5.30
N GLY A 299 -9.98 17.34 5.67
CA GLY A 299 -9.83 18.54 6.50
C GLY A 299 -9.71 19.85 5.71
N GLY A 300 -9.69 19.81 4.37
CA GLY A 300 -9.56 20.99 3.53
C GLY A 300 -8.55 20.83 2.38
N PRO A 301 -8.16 21.94 1.72
CA PRO A 301 -7.27 21.90 0.58
C PRO A 301 -5.88 21.35 0.96
N VAL A 302 -5.32 20.56 0.08
CA VAL A 302 -3.97 20.00 0.21
C VAL A 302 -3.17 20.35 -1.03
N SER A 303 -1.92 20.76 -0.81
CA SER A 303 -0.96 20.98 -1.89
C SER A 303 0.33 20.24 -1.62
N VAL A 304 1.12 20.10 -2.66
CA VAL A 304 2.49 19.55 -2.59
C VAL A 304 3.49 20.51 -3.22
N ALA A 305 4.68 20.53 -2.65
CA ALA A 305 5.84 21.21 -3.22
C ALA A 305 6.99 20.22 -3.43
N ILE A 306 7.53 20.21 -4.63
CA ILE A 306 8.62 19.31 -5.04
C ILE A 306 9.91 20.14 -5.03
N ASP A 307 10.83 19.80 -4.12
CA ASP A 307 12.20 20.29 -4.16
C ASP A 307 13.03 19.40 -5.10
N LEU A 308 13.37 19.95 -6.26
CA LEU A 308 14.14 19.27 -7.29
C LEU A 308 15.65 19.21 -6.99
N LYS A 309 16.13 19.98 -6.00
CA LYS A 309 17.55 20.06 -5.61
C LYS A 309 17.71 20.00 -4.08
N PRO A 310 17.23 18.92 -3.42
CA PRO A 310 17.20 18.87 -1.94
C PRO A 310 18.57 18.80 -1.27
N ALA A 311 19.61 18.46 -2.01
CA ALA A 311 21.00 18.45 -1.54
C ALA A 311 21.63 19.85 -1.40
N LEU A 312 21.02 20.88 -2.01
CA LEU A 312 21.48 22.26 -1.97
C LEU A 312 20.51 23.10 -1.14
N ASP A 313 21.02 23.86 -0.20
CA ASP A 313 20.25 24.92 0.43
C ASP A 313 20.03 26.10 -0.54
N TRP A 314 19.27 27.12 -0.10
CA TRP A 314 18.94 28.28 -0.94
C TRP A 314 20.20 29.02 -1.41
N SER A 315 21.12 29.29 -0.51
CA SER A 315 22.34 30.02 -0.81
C SER A 315 23.25 29.22 -1.75
N GLN A 316 23.43 27.95 -1.49
CA GLN A 316 24.21 27.06 -2.35
C GLN A 316 23.63 26.95 -3.77
N LEU A 317 22.28 26.88 -3.89
CA LEU A 317 21.62 26.85 -5.19
C LEU A 317 21.80 28.17 -5.94
N GLN A 318 21.64 29.33 -5.29
CA GLN A 318 21.87 30.64 -5.87
C GLN A 318 23.32 30.80 -6.38
N ASN A 319 24.28 30.40 -5.57
CA ASN A 319 25.71 30.45 -5.94
C ASN A 319 26.02 29.50 -7.10
N ARG A 320 25.38 28.33 -7.16
CA ARG A 320 25.53 27.41 -8.29
C ARG A 320 24.97 28.02 -9.58
N LEU A 321 23.74 28.54 -9.53
CA LEU A 321 23.13 29.19 -10.69
C LEU A 321 23.94 30.34 -11.20
N GLN A 322 24.49 31.19 -10.32
CA GLN A 322 25.37 32.29 -10.70
C GLN A 322 26.62 31.77 -11.44
N ARG A 323 27.31 30.78 -10.88
CA ARG A 323 28.48 30.16 -11.53
C ARG A 323 28.16 29.57 -12.90
N ASP A 324 27.01 28.86 -13.03
CA ASP A 324 26.60 28.28 -14.28
C ASP A 324 26.31 29.37 -15.34
N PHE A 325 25.72 30.51 -14.93
CA PHE A 325 25.47 31.66 -15.81
C PHE A 325 26.76 32.35 -16.22
N ASP A 326 27.70 32.57 -15.29
CA ASP A 326 29.01 33.20 -15.57
C ASP A 326 29.86 32.33 -16.52
N GLN A 327 29.90 31.01 -16.23
CA GLN A 327 30.67 30.06 -17.05
C GLN A 327 30.13 29.91 -18.46
N HIS A 328 28.81 30.01 -18.62
CA HIS A 328 28.11 29.77 -19.86
C HIS A 328 27.34 30.97 -20.40
N GLY A 329 27.83 32.19 -20.17
CA GLY A 329 27.13 33.45 -20.41
C GLY A 329 26.54 33.62 -21.82
N LYS A 330 27.16 33.06 -22.85
CA LYS A 330 26.68 33.12 -24.26
C LYS A 330 25.61 32.07 -24.57
N ARG A 331 25.38 31.05 -23.70
CA ARG A 331 24.36 30.05 -23.92
C ARG A 331 22.98 30.61 -23.61
N SER A 332 21.97 30.12 -24.34
CA SER A 332 20.58 30.48 -24.07
C SER A 332 20.08 29.86 -22.75
N TYR A 333 19.10 30.51 -22.14
CA TYR A 333 18.43 30.01 -20.93
C TYR A 333 17.96 28.56 -21.06
N ARG A 334 17.34 28.21 -22.18
CA ARG A 334 16.97 26.82 -22.54
C ARG A 334 18.13 25.84 -22.38
N ARG A 335 19.32 26.19 -22.85
CA ARG A 335 20.50 25.32 -22.75
C ARG A 335 21.04 25.21 -21.33
N ILE A 336 20.90 26.25 -20.53
CA ILE A 336 21.23 26.17 -19.10
C ILE A 336 20.29 25.21 -18.40
N LEU A 337 18.98 25.31 -18.64
CA LEU A 337 17.99 24.40 -18.05
C LEU A 337 18.24 22.94 -18.40
N ALA A 338 18.75 22.62 -19.59
CA ALA A 338 19.10 21.26 -19.97
C ALA A 338 20.16 20.58 -19.09
N GLY A 339 21.00 21.39 -18.42
CA GLY A 339 21.94 20.92 -17.38
C GLY A 339 21.33 20.73 -15.98
N LEU A 340 20.12 21.24 -15.78
CA LEU A 340 19.45 21.27 -14.47
C LEU A 340 18.24 20.35 -14.38
N LEU A 341 17.53 20.12 -15.49
CA LEU A 341 16.23 19.48 -15.54
C LEU A 341 16.16 18.39 -16.62
N PRO A 342 15.29 17.39 -16.46
CA PRO A 342 14.88 16.49 -17.54
C PRO A 342 14.32 17.27 -18.73
N LEU A 343 14.59 16.81 -19.96
CA LEU A 343 14.24 17.53 -21.19
C LEU A 343 12.76 17.95 -21.28
N LYS A 344 11.85 17.07 -20.90
CA LYS A 344 10.39 17.36 -20.92
C LYS A 344 9.95 18.42 -19.90
N MET A 345 10.76 18.77 -18.92
CA MET A 345 10.45 19.82 -17.97
C MET A 345 10.90 21.21 -18.45
N ILE A 346 11.74 21.30 -19.46
CA ILE A 346 12.35 22.58 -19.89
C ILE A 346 11.30 23.57 -20.36
N GLU A 347 10.39 23.15 -21.26
CA GLU A 347 9.36 24.05 -21.80
C GLU A 347 8.35 24.50 -20.72
N PRO A 348 7.76 23.59 -19.92
CA PRO A 348 6.93 23.99 -18.80
C PRO A 348 7.65 24.95 -17.83
N PHE A 349 8.93 24.71 -17.59
CA PHE A 349 9.73 25.54 -16.67
C PHE A 349 9.97 26.95 -17.23
N ILE A 350 10.26 27.07 -18.54
CA ILE A 350 10.36 28.34 -19.26
C ILE A 350 9.05 29.13 -19.13
N GLN A 351 7.91 28.47 -19.38
CA GLN A 351 6.59 29.10 -19.27
C GLN A 351 6.30 29.60 -17.85
N MET A 352 6.59 28.79 -16.82
CA MET A 352 6.39 29.17 -15.42
C MET A 352 7.30 30.30 -14.96
N THR A 353 8.55 30.35 -15.44
CA THR A 353 9.48 31.46 -15.10
C THR A 353 9.19 32.73 -15.88
N GLY A 354 8.54 32.65 -17.04
CA GLY A 354 8.31 33.78 -17.93
C GLY A 354 9.58 34.38 -18.55
N ILE A 355 10.72 33.64 -18.49
CA ILE A 355 12.00 34.09 -19.04
C ILE A 355 12.10 33.59 -20.49
N PRO A 356 12.43 34.45 -21.49
CA PRO A 356 12.57 34.02 -22.88
C PRO A 356 13.59 32.88 -23.02
N ALA A 357 13.23 31.86 -23.79
CA ALA A 357 14.03 30.64 -23.95
C ALA A 357 15.43 30.87 -24.54
N ASP A 358 15.53 31.87 -25.42
CA ASP A 358 16.74 32.28 -26.14
C ASP A 358 17.58 33.32 -25.40
N LYS A 359 17.09 33.87 -24.28
CA LYS A 359 17.80 34.88 -23.47
C LYS A 359 19.17 34.35 -23.08
N PRO A 360 20.26 35.09 -23.38
CA PRO A 360 21.60 34.72 -22.97
C PRO A 360 21.77 34.67 -21.46
N ALA A 361 22.51 33.67 -20.95
CA ALA A 361 22.65 33.47 -19.50
C ALA A 361 23.24 34.68 -18.75
N HIS A 362 24.16 35.41 -19.35
CA HIS A 362 24.74 36.63 -18.75
C HIS A 362 23.75 37.81 -18.64
N GLN A 363 22.59 37.74 -19.31
CA GLN A 363 21.52 38.75 -19.23
C GLN A 363 20.42 38.38 -18.23
N ILE A 364 20.51 37.23 -17.61
CA ILE A 364 19.54 36.81 -16.60
C ILE A 364 19.72 37.67 -15.35
N ALA A 365 18.70 38.44 -15.01
CA ALA A 365 18.74 39.36 -13.86
C ALA A 365 18.72 38.58 -12.53
N ALA A 366 19.13 39.21 -11.43
CA ALA A 366 19.10 38.61 -10.10
C ALA A 366 17.70 38.14 -9.70
N THR A 367 16.65 38.91 -9.98
CA THR A 367 15.25 38.58 -9.72
C THR A 367 14.77 37.39 -10.56
N GLU A 368 15.24 37.25 -11.79
CA GLU A 368 14.93 36.08 -12.63
C GLU A 368 15.65 34.83 -12.09
N ARG A 369 16.90 34.95 -11.63
CA ARG A 369 17.63 33.87 -10.97
C ARG A 369 16.97 33.41 -9.70
N GLU A 370 16.43 34.32 -8.88
CA GLU A 370 15.64 34.00 -7.69
C GLU A 370 14.37 33.23 -8.06
N ARG A 371 13.68 33.63 -9.13
CA ARG A 371 12.51 32.92 -9.64
C ARG A 371 12.84 31.51 -10.11
N ILE A 372 13.97 31.34 -10.81
CA ILE A 372 14.47 30.02 -11.21
C ILE A 372 14.77 29.15 -9.98
N ALA A 373 15.47 29.70 -8.99
CA ALA A 373 15.80 28.99 -7.76
C ALA A 373 14.55 28.62 -6.97
N GLY A 374 13.58 29.54 -6.85
CA GLY A 374 12.28 29.30 -6.19
C GLY A 374 11.54 28.12 -6.81
N LEU A 375 11.45 28.10 -8.14
CA LEU A 375 10.77 27.00 -8.84
C LEU A 375 11.52 25.67 -8.73
N LEU A 376 12.87 25.69 -8.72
CA LEU A 376 13.69 24.49 -8.48
C LEU A 376 13.52 23.94 -7.05
N LYS A 377 13.27 24.80 -6.08
CA LYS A 377 13.06 24.41 -4.67
C LYS A 377 11.60 24.08 -4.34
N SER A 378 10.65 24.60 -5.12
CA SER A 378 9.24 24.54 -4.79
C SER A 378 8.35 24.50 -6.05
N LEU A 379 8.46 23.43 -6.84
CA LEU A 379 7.50 23.15 -7.91
C LEU A 379 6.20 22.62 -7.28
N ARG A 380 5.09 23.37 -7.43
CA ARG A 380 3.88 23.18 -6.65
C ARG A 380 2.72 22.61 -7.46
N PHE A 381 1.88 21.83 -6.78
CA PHE A 381 0.61 21.33 -7.29
C PHE A 381 -0.45 21.33 -6.19
N ASN A 382 -1.68 21.68 -6.52
CA ASN A 382 -2.85 21.45 -5.70
C ASN A 382 -3.33 20.01 -5.90
N ILE A 383 -3.57 19.28 -4.83
CA ILE A 383 -4.11 17.93 -4.92
C ILE A 383 -5.62 17.98 -5.01
N ARG A 384 -6.17 17.43 -6.10
CA ARG A 384 -7.62 17.35 -6.31
C ARG A 384 -8.21 16.11 -5.65
N ALA A 385 -7.60 14.95 -5.83
CA ALA A 385 -8.08 13.67 -5.31
C ALA A 385 -7.01 12.58 -5.47
N PRO A 386 -7.10 11.45 -4.75
CA PRO A 386 -6.42 10.21 -5.15
C PRO A 386 -7.07 9.61 -6.40
N LEU A 387 -6.36 8.69 -7.08
CA LEU A 387 -7.03 7.77 -8.00
C LEU A 387 -8.03 6.88 -7.23
N PRO A 388 -9.04 6.30 -7.90
CA PRO A 388 -10.02 5.43 -7.27
C PRO A 388 -9.40 4.28 -6.47
N LEU A 389 -10.12 3.79 -5.46
CA LEU A 389 -9.70 2.68 -4.61
C LEU A 389 -9.25 1.45 -5.42
N SER A 390 -9.93 1.16 -6.53
CA SER A 390 -9.58 0.07 -7.45
C SER A 390 -8.18 0.18 -8.08
N SER A 391 -7.60 1.39 -8.10
CA SER A 391 -6.26 1.68 -8.63
C SER A 391 -5.18 1.78 -7.53
N ALA A 392 -5.58 1.71 -6.27
CA ALA A 392 -4.64 1.70 -5.14
C ALA A 392 -3.96 0.34 -5.00
N ILE A 393 -2.78 0.31 -4.39
CA ILE A 393 -2.08 -0.96 -4.11
C ILE A 393 -2.71 -1.65 -2.90
N ILE A 394 -3.08 -0.88 -1.88
CA ILE A 394 -3.59 -1.36 -0.59
C ILE A 394 -4.87 -0.60 -0.21
N THR A 395 -5.77 -1.29 0.48
CA THR A 395 -6.93 -0.71 1.16
C THR A 395 -6.52 -0.32 2.59
N ALA A 396 -6.65 0.94 2.96
CA ALA A 396 -6.64 1.37 4.36
C ALA A 396 -8.08 1.37 4.89
N GLY A 397 -8.28 1.06 6.17
CA GLY A 397 -9.58 0.74 6.74
C GLY A 397 -9.91 -0.76 6.65
N GLY A 398 -11.08 -1.15 7.08
CA GLY A 398 -11.52 -2.55 7.13
C GLY A 398 -12.19 -2.92 8.44
N VAL A 399 -12.24 -4.22 8.77
CA VAL A 399 -12.86 -4.69 10.01
C VAL A 399 -12.11 -4.12 11.21
N SER A 400 -12.85 -3.49 12.12
CA SER A 400 -12.31 -2.80 13.30
C SER A 400 -11.51 -3.74 14.18
N LEU A 401 -10.24 -3.40 14.43
CA LEU A 401 -9.35 -4.18 15.29
C LEU A 401 -9.82 -4.27 16.75
N LYS A 402 -10.70 -3.36 17.19
CA LYS A 402 -11.30 -3.41 18.54
C LYS A 402 -12.19 -4.62 18.74
N GLU A 403 -12.72 -5.15 17.66
CA GLU A 403 -13.65 -6.29 17.62
C GLU A 403 -12.97 -7.62 17.29
N ILE A 404 -11.64 -7.62 17.19
CA ILE A 404 -10.80 -8.79 16.94
C ILE A 404 -9.83 -8.99 18.11
N ASP A 405 -9.66 -10.22 18.59
CA ASP A 405 -8.63 -10.53 19.57
C ASP A 405 -7.26 -10.67 18.90
N SER A 406 -6.33 -9.79 19.23
CA SER A 406 -4.97 -9.76 18.64
C SER A 406 -4.12 -10.98 18.99
N ARG A 407 -4.52 -11.82 19.95
CA ARG A 407 -3.80 -13.02 20.36
C ARG A 407 -4.26 -14.27 19.63
N THR A 408 -5.44 -14.21 18.99
CA THR A 408 -6.08 -15.36 18.35
C THR A 408 -6.61 -15.07 16.96
N MET A 409 -6.69 -13.79 16.57
CA MET A 409 -7.40 -13.31 15.37
C MET A 409 -8.91 -13.64 15.37
N ALA A 410 -9.47 -14.08 16.50
CA ALA A 410 -10.89 -14.40 16.63
C ALA A 410 -11.75 -13.13 16.71
N SER A 411 -12.95 -13.22 16.13
CA SER A 411 -14.02 -12.25 16.37
C SER A 411 -14.39 -12.21 17.85
N ARG A 412 -14.59 -11.02 18.39
CA ARG A 412 -15.15 -10.81 19.74
C ARG A 412 -16.67 -10.87 19.74
N LEU A 413 -17.31 -10.82 18.56
CA LEU A 413 -18.76 -10.80 18.40
C LEU A 413 -19.33 -12.18 18.06
N ILE A 414 -18.63 -12.95 17.20
CA ILE A 414 -19.10 -14.20 16.63
C ILE A 414 -18.11 -15.32 16.96
N ARG A 415 -18.53 -16.32 17.72
CA ARG A 415 -17.72 -17.49 18.05
C ARG A 415 -17.46 -18.34 16.81
N GLY A 416 -16.22 -18.74 16.59
CA GLY A 416 -15.80 -19.53 15.45
C GLY A 416 -15.47 -18.72 14.20
N LEU A 417 -15.60 -17.38 14.23
CA LEU A 417 -15.15 -16.49 13.16
C LEU A 417 -13.76 -15.94 13.47
N TYR A 418 -12.87 -15.99 12.47
CA TYR A 418 -11.49 -15.48 12.54
C TYR A 418 -11.20 -14.61 11.33
N PHE A 419 -10.27 -13.67 11.47
CA PHE A 419 -9.88 -12.75 10.41
C PHE A 419 -8.38 -12.85 10.12
N CYS A 420 -7.97 -12.67 8.85
CA CYS A 420 -6.56 -12.51 8.52
C CYS A 420 -6.33 -11.63 7.28
N GLY A 421 -5.20 -10.93 7.29
CA GLY A 421 -4.76 -10.08 6.18
C GLY A 421 -5.54 -8.77 6.05
N GLU A 422 -5.56 -8.23 4.84
CA GLU A 422 -6.03 -6.90 4.48
C GLU A 422 -7.54 -6.66 4.68
N VAL A 423 -8.34 -7.68 5.01
CA VAL A 423 -9.74 -7.50 5.42
C VAL A 423 -9.87 -6.81 6.77
N MET A 424 -8.86 -6.88 7.61
CA MET A 424 -8.77 -6.12 8.86
C MET A 424 -8.27 -4.69 8.59
N ASP A 425 -8.54 -3.75 9.49
CA ASP A 425 -8.01 -2.38 9.43
C ASP A 425 -6.48 -2.35 9.67
N ILE A 426 -5.73 -2.97 8.74
CA ILE A 426 -4.27 -3.08 8.79
C ILE A 426 -3.72 -2.76 7.41
N ASP A 427 -2.94 -1.70 7.33
CA ASP A 427 -2.19 -1.29 6.14
C ASP A 427 -0.78 -0.84 6.52
N ALA A 428 0.15 -0.96 5.60
CA ALA A 428 1.55 -0.55 5.78
C ALA A 428 2.14 0.02 4.51
N ASP A 429 3.29 0.68 4.65
CA ASP A 429 4.13 1.13 3.54
C ASP A 429 4.50 -0.04 2.59
N THR A 430 4.97 0.30 1.38
CA THR A 430 5.54 -0.71 0.47
C THR A 430 6.82 -1.30 1.06
N GLY A 431 7.08 -2.59 0.78
CA GLY A 431 8.32 -3.21 1.23
C GLY A 431 8.20 -4.65 1.73
N GLY A 432 7.07 -5.32 1.49
CA GLY A 432 6.80 -6.69 1.93
C GLY A 432 6.01 -6.77 3.25
N TYR A 433 5.71 -5.63 3.87
CA TYR A 433 5.01 -5.58 5.15
C TYR A 433 3.60 -6.15 5.09
N ASN A 434 2.80 -5.74 4.11
CA ASN A 434 1.40 -6.17 3.97
C ASN A 434 1.27 -7.68 3.72
N LEU A 435 2.17 -8.28 2.94
CA LEU A 435 2.19 -9.73 2.75
C LEU A 435 2.60 -10.45 4.03
N GLN A 436 3.62 -9.97 4.76
CA GLN A 436 4.00 -10.57 6.03
C GLN A 436 2.85 -10.52 7.04
N ALA A 437 2.14 -9.40 7.16
CA ALA A 437 0.97 -9.31 8.04
C ALA A 437 -0.11 -10.33 7.65
N ALA A 438 -0.36 -10.51 6.35
CA ALA A 438 -1.33 -11.48 5.87
C ALA A 438 -0.90 -12.92 6.23
N PHE A 439 0.37 -13.27 6.05
CA PHE A 439 0.89 -14.58 6.46
C PHE A 439 0.81 -14.78 7.98
N SER A 440 1.32 -13.84 8.76
CA SER A 440 1.41 -13.97 10.21
C SER A 440 0.03 -14.07 10.87
N THR A 441 -0.90 -13.22 10.44
CA THR A 441 -2.28 -13.25 10.96
C THR A 441 -3.05 -14.49 10.48
N GLY A 442 -2.77 -14.99 9.27
CA GLY A 442 -3.32 -16.26 8.78
C GLY A 442 -2.82 -17.46 9.58
N PHE A 443 -1.53 -17.48 9.90
CA PHE A 443 -0.95 -18.50 10.77
C PHE A 443 -1.59 -18.51 12.16
N LEU A 444 -1.66 -17.34 12.81
CA LEU A 444 -2.22 -17.21 14.15
C LEU A 444 -3.72 -17.55 14.21
N ALA A 445 -4.50 -17.14 13.21
CA ALA A 445 -5.90 -17.53 13.09
C ALA A 445 -6.05 -19.05 13.05
N ALA A 446 -5.24 -19.73 12.23
CA ALA A 446 -5.26 -21.18 12.09
C ALA A 446 -4.81 -21.92 13.37
N GLU A 447 -3.81 -21.42 14.09
CA GLU A 447 -3.42 -21.94 15.41
C GLU A 447 -4.57 -21.89 16.40
N SER A 448 -5.40 -20.88 16.32
CA SER A 448 -6.45 -20.60 17.30
C SER A 448 -7.76 -21.35 17.03
N VAL A 449 -7.99 -21.83 15.80
CA VAL A 449 -9.20 -22.58 15.45
C VAL A 449 -9.28 -23.94 16.15
N GLY A 450 -8.15 -24.52 16.50
CA GLY A 450 -8.05 -25.85 17.12
C GLY A 450 -8.34 -25.89 18.62
N ASN A 451 -8.36 -24.73 19.28
CA ASN A 451 -8.48 -24.62 20.74
C ASN A 451 -9.92 -24.43 21.20
#